data_fbd854f4fc65272efc3f5100183a72d5
#
_entry.id   fbd854f4fc65272efc3f5100183a72d5
#
_cell.length_a   1.000
_cell.length_b   1.000
_cell.length_c   1.000
_cell.angle_alpha   90.00
_cell.angle_beta   90.00
_cell.angle_gamma   90.00
#
_symmetry.space_group_name_H-M   'P 1'
#
loop_
_entity.id
_entity.type
_entity.pdbx_description
1 polymer ?
#
loop_
_entity_poly.entity_id
_entity_poly.type
_entity_poly.pdbx_seq_one_letter_code
_entity_poly.pdbx_strand_id
1 'polypeptide(L)'
;FPSSRLPVFPSSRLPKMLVFKEFSFESAHRLPNVPPGHKCARLHGHSFLVRVTVEGAIGDESGWVMDFADIKQAFSPIHDRLDHRYLNDVPGLENPTSEVLARWIWRALVPTLPGLAEIQVRETCTSGCIYRGEDEVRP
;
A
#
# COMPACT_ATOMS: atom_id res chain seq x y z
N PHE A 1 -34.10 30.31 -14.74
CA PHE A 1 -33.35 29.13 -14.41
C PHE A 1 -33.34 28.97 -12.91
N PRO A 2 -33.79 27.80 -12.38
CA PRO A 2 -33.55 27.52 -10.99
C PRO A 2 -32.02 27.54 -10.78
N SER A 3 -31.57 28.35 -9.84
CA SER A 3 -30.15 28.30 -9.46
C SER A 3 -29.86 26.86 -9.06
N SER A 4 -29.04 26.17 -9.84
CA SER A 4 -28.58 24.86 -9.50
C SER A 4 -27.65 24.98 -8.30
N ARG A 5 -28.22 24.97 -7.11
CA ARG A 5 -27.39 24.83 -5.92
C ARG A 5 -26.84 23.42 -5.90
N LEU A 6 -25.52 23.32 -5.97
CA LEU A 6 -24.87 22.05 -5.74
C LEU A 6 -25.26 21.54 -4.36
N PRO A 7 -25.48 20.22 -4.21
CA PRO A 7 -25.81 19.67 -2.91
C PRO A 7 -24.71 19.98 -1.91
N VAL A 8 -25.09 20.41 -0.72
CA VAL A 8 -24.19 20.62 0.40
C VAL A 8 -24.23 19.36 1.26
N PHE A 9 -23.07 18.73 1.44
CA PHE A 9 -22.93 17.56 2.28
C PHE A 9 -22.28 17.92 3.61
N PRO A 10 -22.69 17.29 4.74
CA PRO A 10 -21.88 17.35 5.96
C PRO A 10 -20.46 16.84 5.68
N SER A 11 -19.47 17.36 6.40
CA SER A 11 -18.07 16.95 6.19
C SER A 11 -17.87 15.42 6.24
N SER A 12 -18.65 14.70 7.05
CA SER A 12 -18.65 13.24 7.12
C SER A 12 -19.22 12.54 5.88
N ARG A 13 -19.92 13.28 5.00
CA ARG A 13 -20.58 12.76 3.79
C ARG A 13 -20.08 13.43 2.51
N LEU A 14 -18.99 14.16 2.57
CA LEU A 14 -18.38 14.70 1.36
C LEU A 14 -18.00 13.56 0.43
N PRO A 15 -18.28 13.68 -0.89
CA PRO A 15 -17.83 12.69 -1.86
C PRO A 15 -16.32 12.48 -1.73
N LYS A 16 -15.92 11.24 -1.62
CA LYS A 16 -14.53 10.85 -1.53
C LYS A 16 -14.12 10.10 -2.78
N MET A 17 -12.89 10.29 -3.15
CA MET A 17 -12.28 9.62 -4.29
C MET A 17 -11.05 8.88 -3.84
N LEU A 18 -10.79 7.77 -4.48
CA LEU A 18 -9.56 7.03 -4.29
C LEU A 18 -8.56 7.43 -5.36
N VAL A 19 -7.37 7.76 -4.93
CA VAL A 19 -6.23 7.98 -5.84
C VAL A 19 -5.12 7.03 -5.46
N PHE A 20 -4.29 6.64 -6.42
CA PHE A 20 -3.24 5.68 -6.15
C PHE A 20 -1.96 6.02 -6.90
N LYS A 21 -0.86 5.48 -6.38
CA LYS A 21 0.43 5.47 -7.06
C LYS A 21 1.04 4.10 -6.91
N GLU A 22 1.71 3.64 -7.96
CA GLU A 22 2.35 2.33 -7.98
C GLU A 22 3.86 2.47 -7.90
N PHE A 23 4.47 1.52 -7.21
CA PHE A 23 5.91 1.45 -7.01
C PHE A 23 6.35 0.01 -7.26
N SER A 24 7.55 -0.15 -7.77
CA SER A 24 8.13 -1.48 -7.96
C SER A 24 9.47 -1.57 -7.24
N PHE A 25 9.78 -2.77 -6.77
CA PHE A 25 11.09 -3.07 -6.23
C PHE A 25 11.45 -4.52 -6.51
N GLU A 26 12.74 -4.78 -6.57
CA GLU A 26 13.28 -6.12 -6.79
C GLU A 26 13.81 -6.64 -5.47
N SER A 27 13.38 -7.82 -5.03
CA SER A 27 13.88 -8.41 -3.79
C SER A 27 13.81 -9.92 -3.81
N ALA A 28 14.64 -10.51 -2.98
CA ALA A 28 14.66 -11.94 -2.75
C ALA A 28 13.96 -12.28 -1.43
N HIS A 29 13.34 -13.45 -1.38
CA HIS A 29 12.76 -13.98 -0.16
C HIS A 29 12.69 -15.50 -0.21
N ARG A 30 12.46 -16.08 0.95
CA ARG A 30 12.02 -17.46 1.08
C ARG A 30 10.88 -17.53 2.09
N LEU A 31 9.98 -18.47 1.91
CA LEU A 31 8.85 -18.66 2.81
C LEU A 31 9.17 -19.81 3.78
N PRO A 32 9.55 -19.50 5.04
CA PRO A 32 9.99 -20.55 5.98
C PRO A 32 8.85 -21.41 6.51
N ASN A 33 7.61 -20.96 6.42
CA ASN A 33 6.46 -21.62 7.05
C ASN A 33 5.56 -22.38 6.07
N VAL A 34 6.02 -22.57 4.83
CA VAL A 34 5.29 -23.40 3.86
C VAL A 34 5.53 -24.89 4.12
N PRO A 35 4.65 -25.79 3.61
CA PRO A 35 4.84 -27.23 3.77
C PRO A 35 6.19 -27.72 3.26
N PRO A 36 6.76 -28.78 3.84
CA PRO A 36 8.02 -29.37 3.37
C PRO A 36 7.97 -29.70 1.89
N GLY A 37 9.03 -29.37 1.15
CA GLY A 37 9.12 -29.61 -0.28
C GLY A 37 8.47 -28.57 -1.15
N HIS A 38 7.82 -27.55 -0.57
CA HIS A 38 7.23 -26.46 -1.33
C HIS A 38 8.34 -25.62 -1.97
N LYS A 39 8.15 -25.25 -3.25
CA LYS A 39 9.16 -24.49 -4.01
C LYS A 39 9.49 -23.12 -3.37
N CYS A 40 8.52 -22.49 -2.71
CA CYS A 40 8.71 -21.19 -2.07
C CYS A 40 9.55 -21.24 -0.80
N ALA A 41 9.87 -22.44 -0.28
CA ALA A 41 10.84 -22.58 0.80
C ALA A 41 12.27 -22.28 0.36
N ARG A 42 12.52 -22.27 -0.96
CA ARG A 42 13.83 -21.96 -1.51
C ARG A 42 13.98 -20.45 -1.71
N LEU A 43 15.21 -19.97 -1.62
CA LEU A 43 15.52 -18.59 -1.95
C LEU A 43 15.16 -18.30 -3.41
N HIS A 44 14.37 -17.28 -3.63
CA HIS A 44 13.98 -16.85 -4.98
C HIS A 44 13.68 -15.35 -4.95
N GLY A 45 13.59 -14.74 -6.14
CA GLY A 45 13.34 -13.32 -6.29
C GLY A 45 12.11 -13.02 -7.09
N HIS A 46 11.56 -11.84 -6.86
CA HIS A 46 10.42 -11.30 -7.58
C HIS A 46 10.61 -9.82 -7.90
N SER A 47 9.94 -9.38 -8.97
CA SER A 47 9.61 -7.97 -9.14
C SER A 47 8.29 -7.73 -8.40
N PHE A 48 8.37 -7.05 -7.27
CA PHE A 48 7.19 -6.71 -6.49
C PHE A 48 6.59 -5.41 -7.01
N LEU A 49 5.27 -5.38 -7.17
CA LEU A 49 4.53 -4.16 -7.48
C LEU A 49 3.65 -3.82 -6.28
N VAL A 50 3.79 -2.60 -5.78
CA VAL A 50 2.99 -2.10 -4.65
C VAL A 50 2.14 -0.94 -5.14
N ARG A 51 0.82 -1.03 -4.92
CA ARG A 51 -0.09 0.08 -5.15
C ARG A 51 -0.50 0.66 -3.81
N VAL A 52 -0.24 1.94 -3.63
CA VAL A 52 -0.64 2.71 -2.46
C VAL A 52 -1.84 3.57 -2.83
N THR A 53 -2.99 3.32 -2.20
CA THR A 53 -4.24 4.02 -2.46
C THR A 53 -4.61 4.89 -1.27
N VAL A 54 -4.96 6.13 -1.54
CA VAL A 54 -5.35 7.13 -0.55
C VAL A 54 -6.76 7.60 -0.89
N GLU A 55 -7.60 7.78 0.14
CA GLU A 55 -8.95 8.28 0.02
C GLU A 55 -9.03 9.70 0.56
N GLY A 56 -9.74 10.55 -0.13
CA GLY A 56 -9.99 11.91 0.33
C GLY A 56 -10.97 12.65 -0.56
N ALA A 57 -11.38 13.82 -0.11
CA ALA A 57 -12.21 14.72 -0.91
C ALA A 57 -11.34 15.46 -1.93
N ILE A 58 -11.93 15.78 -3.07
CA ILE A 58 -11.28 16.63 -4.07
C ILE A 58 -11.23 18.05 -3.53
N GLY A 59 -10.03 18.63 -3.47
CA GLY A 59 -9.88 20.02 -3.05
C GLY A 59 -10.54 20.98 -4.03
N ASP A 60 -11.22 22.00 -3.50
CA ASP A 60 -11.98 22.96 -4.33
C ASP A 60 -11.10 23.71 -5.32
N GLU A 61 -9.93 24.12 -4.90
CA GLU A 61 -9.01 24.88 -5.74
C GLU A 61 -8.05 23.99 -6.50
N SER A 62 -7.43 23.03 -5.81
CA SER A 62 -6.42 22.14 -6.41
C SER A 62 -7.02 21.18 -7.42
N GLY A 63 -8.26 20.73 -7.18
CA GLY A 63 -8.89 19.72 -8.00
C GLY A 63 -8.34 18.31 -7.77
N TRP A 64 -7.50 18.11 -6.75
CA TRP A 64 -6.94 16.80 -6.43
C TRP A 64 -7.27 16.38 -4.99
N VAL A 65 -7.16 15.07 -4.73
CA VAL A 65 -7.23 14.52 -3.38
C VAL A 65 -5.94 14.83 -2.63
N MET A 66 -4.81 14.57 -3.27
CA MET A 66 -3.48 14.96 -2.80
C MET A 66 -2.49 14.92 -3.96
N ASP A 67 -1.34 15.53 -3.76
CA ASP A 67 -0.25 15.46 -4.73
C ASP A 67 0.35 14.05 -4.75
N PHE A 68 0.45 13.44 -5.93
CA PHE A 68 1.09 12.14 -6.07
C PHE A 68 2.56 12.16 -5.60
N ALA A 69 3.22 13.31 -5.67
CA ALA A 69 4.59 13.46 -5.14
C ALA A 69 4.65 13.21 -3.63
N ASP A 70 3.59 13.52 -2.89
CA ASP A 70 3.52 13.27 -1.46
C ASP A 70 3.42 11.78 -1.16
N ILE A 71 2.73 11.02 -2.01
CA ILE A 71 2.68 9.56 -1.88
C ILE A 71 4.08 8.97 -2.16
N LYS A 72 4.73 9.45 -3.21
CA LYS A 72 6.10 9.03 -3.56
C LYS A 72 7.06 9.31 -2.40
N GLN A 73 6.99 10.50 -1.83
CA GLN A 73 7.86 10.90 -0.74
C GLN A 73 7.63 10.03 0.51
N ALA A 74 6.38 9.72 0.82
CA ALA A 74 6.06 8.84 1.94
C ALA A 74 6.58 7.42 1.75
N PHE A 75 6.55 6.91 0.51
CA PHE A 75 6.99 5.55 0.20
C PHE A 75 8.52 5.44 0.05
N SER A 76 9.22 6.51 -0.25
CA SER A 76 10.65 6.48 -0.56
C SER A 76 11.49 5.78 0.52
N PRO A 77 11.35 6.09 1.83
CA PRO A 77 12.13 5.37 2.85
C PRO A 77 11.75 3.89 2.96
N ILE A 78 10.51 3.54 2.64
CA ILE A 78 10.07 2.15 2.61
C ILE A 78 10.72 1.43 1.44
N HIS A 79 10.74 2.05 0.27
CA HIS A 79 11.40 1.51 -0.92
C HIS A 79 12.88 1.20 -0.63
N ASP A 80 13.58 2.09 0.05
CA ASP A 80 14.99 1.90 0.38
C ASP A 80 15.22 0.70 1.31
N ARG A 81 14.23 0.34 2.12
CA ARG A 81 14.32 -0.82 3.01
C ARG A 81 13.97 -2.14 2.33
N LEU A 82 13.30 -2.09 1.19
CA LEU A 82 12.79 -3.28 0.49
C LEU A 82 13.55 -3.60 -0.78
N ASP A 83 14.00 -2.58 -1.52
CA ASP A 83 14.61 -2.78 -2.84
C ASP A 83 16.01 -3.36 -2.73
N HIS A 84 16.28 -4.39 -3.56
CA HIS A 84 17.56 -5.09 -3.60
C HIS A 84 17.97 -5.63 -2.21
N ARG A 85 17.01 -6.19 -1.50
CA ARG A 85 17.21 -6.76 -0.16
C ARG A 85 16.79 -8.23 -0.15
N TYR A 86 17.26 -8.93 0.89
CA TYR A 86 16.69 -10.20 1.31
C TYR A 86 15.62 -9.89 2.34
N LEU A 87 14.36 -10.04 1.97
CA LEU A 87 13.24 -9.56 2.80
C LEU A 87 13.19 -10.22 4.16
N ASN A 88 13.60 -11.50 4.26
CA ASN A 88 13.61 -12.22 5.54
C ASN A 88 14.51 -11.56 6.60
N ASP A 89 15.48 -10.75 6.19
CA ASP A 89 16.37 -10.02 7.11
C ASP A 89 15.78 -8.69 7.57
N VAL A 90 14.68 -8.24 6.99
CA VAL A 90 14.04 -6.99 7.39
C VAL A 90 13.20 -7.25 8.64
N PRO A 91 13.41 -6.49 9.74
CA PRO A 91 12.61 -6.69 10.95
C PRO A 91 11.11 -6.57 10.69
N GLY A 92 10.36 -7.58 11.12
CA GLY A 92 8.93 -7.69 10.87
C GLY A 92 8.58 -8.48 9.62
N LEU A 93 9.56 -8.81 8.78
CA LEU A 93 9.37 -9.57 7.55
C LEU A 93 10.06 -10.94 7.59
N GLU A 94 10.12 -11.55 8.76
CA GLU A 94 10.76 -12.88 8.93
C GLU A 94 10.03 -13.97 8.14
N ASN A 95 8.72 -13.78 7.93
CA ASN A 95 7.91 -14.62 7.04
C ASN A 95 7.29 -13.75 5.94
N PRO A 96 8.04 -13.39 4.90
CA PRO A 96 7.67 -12.33 3.98
C PRO A 96 6.77 -12.81 2.83
N THR A 97 5.58 -13.29 3.19
CA THR A 97 4.51 -13.50 2.21
C THR A 97 4.02 -12.14 1.67
N SER A 98 3.29 -12.14 0.56
CA SER A 98 2.66 -10.91 0.05
C SER A 98 1.74 -10.29 1.10
N GLU A 99 1.02 -11.12 1.84
CA GLU A 99 0.08 -10.68 2.87
C GLU A 99 0.79 -10.00 4.04
N VAL A 100 1.86 -10.61 4.55
CA VAL A 100 2.67 -10.04 5.63
C VAL A 100 3.34 -8.75 5.15
N LEU A 101 3.85 -8.73 3.92
CA LEU A 101 4.46 -7.55 3.33
C LEU A 101 3.45 -6.40 3.19
N ALA A 102 2.24 -6.69 2.74
CA ALA A 102 1.19 -5.66 2.61
C ALA A 102 0.85 -5.03 3.96
N ARG A 103 0.73 -5.84 5.02
CA ARG A 103 0.48 -5.35 6.37
C ARG A 103 1.65 -4.53 6.90
N TRP A 104 2.87 -4.97 6.65
CA TRP A 104 4.09 -4.26 7.06
C TRP A 104 4.17 -2.88 6.39
N ILE A 105 3.88 -2.81 5.10
CA ILE A 105 3.86 -1.54 4.35
C ILE A 105 2.75 -0.63 4.88
N TRP A 106 1.57 -1.17 5.13
CA TRP A 106 0.46 -0.41 5.72
C TRP A 106 0.88 0.28 7.01
N ARG A 107 1.45 -0.48 7.93
CA ARG A 107 1.89 0.04 9.23
C ARG A 107 2.97 1.10 9.12
N ALA A 108 3.85 0.95 8.13
CA ALA A 108 4.91 1.93 7.88
C ALA A 108 4.37 3.24 7.30
N LEU A 109 3.27 3.20 6.52
CA LEU A 109 2.72 4.37 5.84
C LEU A 109 1.67 5.13 6.66
N VAL A 110 0.94 4.46 7.52
CA VAL A 110 -0.16 5.07 8.29
C VAL A 110 0.24 6.38 8.97
N PRO A 111 1.43 6.50 9.62
CA PRO A 111 1.81 7.76 10.26
C PRO A 111 1.96 8.95 9.33
N THR A 112 2.31 8.71 8.08
CA THR A 112 2.59 9.78 7.10
C THR A 112 1.49 9.97 6.07
N LEU A 113 0.57 9.01 5.95
CA LEU A 113 -0.55 9.06 5.01
C LEU A 113 -1.86 8.81 5.76
N PRO A 114 -2.44 9.83 6.44
CA PRO A 114 -3.66 9.62 7.23
C PRO A 114 -4.86 9.14 6.41
N GLY A 115 -4.88 9.43 5.11
CA GLY A 115 -5.93 8.97 4.21
C GLY A 115 -5.66 7.60 3.58
N LEU A 116 -4.65 6.88 4.05
CA LEU A 116 -4.33 5.56 3.49
C LEU A 116 -5.54 4.63 3.53
N ALA A 117 -5.93 4.11 2.37
CA ALA A 117 -7.14 3.32 2.21
C ALA A 117 -6.84 1.86 1.84
N GLU A 118 -5.76 1.63 1.09
CA GLU A 118 -5.49 0.30 0.57
C GLU A 118 -4.03 0.15 0.20
N ILE A 119 -3.47 -1.03 0.49
CA ILE A 119 -2.20 -1.49 -0.03
C ILE A 119 -2.45 -2.73 -0.86
N GLN A 120 -2.01 -2.72 -2.11
CA GLN A 120 -2.00 -3.90 -2.95
C GLN A 120 -0.56 -4.32 -3.19
N VAL A 121 -0.26 -5.60 -2.98
CA VAL A 121 1.06 -6.18 -3.28
C VAL A 121 0.87 -7.27 -4.31
N ARG A 122 1.65 -7.19 -5.38
CA ARG A 122 1.69 -8.21 -6.43
C ARG A 122 3.10 -8.74 -6.54
N GLU A 123 3.22 -10.05 -6.53
CA GLU A 123 4.45 -10.76 -6.87
C GLU A 123 4.35 -11.16 -8.33
N THR A 124 5.23 -10.71 -9.15
CA THR A 124 5.38 -11.10 -10.56
C THR A 124 4.07 -11.59 -11.23
N CYS A 125 3.54 -10.84 -12.18
CA CYS A 125 2.45 -11.20 -13.09
C CYS A 125 1.03 -11.17 -12.53
N THR A 126 0.46 -12.28 -12.06
CA THR A 126 -0.99 -12.44 -12.02
C THR A 126 -1.58 -12.59 -10.63
N SER A 127 -0.76 -12.63 -9.59
CA SER A 127 -1.23 -12.89 -8.22
C SER A 127 -0.83 -11.77 -7.30
N GLY A 128 -1.66 -11.50 -6.31
CA GLY A 128 -1.39 -10.48 -5.32
C GLY A 128 -2.41 -10.49 -4.21
N CYS A 129 -2.26 -9.55 -3.28
CA CYS A 129 -3.19 -9.37 -2.19
C CYS A 129 -3.54 -7.90 -2.02
N ILE A 130 -4.66 -7.66 -1.37
CA ILE A 130 -5.17 -6.32 -1.06
C ILE A 130 -5.44 -6.25 0.43
N TYR A 131 -4.87 -5.24 1.09
CA TYR A 131 -5.05 -5.02 2.51
C TYR A 131 -5.59 -3.62 2.76
N ARG A 132 -6.65 -3.52 3.56
CA ARG A 132 -7.32 -2.26 3.88
C ARG A 132 -7.29 -1.93 5.36
N GLY A 133 -6.41 -2.57 6.12
CA GLY A 133 -6.27 -2.31 7.55
C GLY A 133 -7.39 -2.92 8.41
N GLU A 134 -8.09 -3.95 7.91
CA GLU A 134 -9.29 -4.50 8.56
C GLU A 134 -9.01 -5.07 9.95
N ASP A 135 -7.81 -5.60 10.19
CA ASP A 135 -7.43 -6.18 11.47
C ASP A 135 -6.51 -5.28 12.30
N GLU A 136 -6.34 -4.03 11.89
CA GLU A 136 -5.53 -3.08 12.67
C GLU A 136 -6.33 -2.55 13.85
N VAL A 137 -5.63 -2.41 15.00
CA VAL A 137 -6.21 -1.77 16.18
C VAL A 137 -6.27 -0.27 15.90
N ARG A 138 -7.49 0.28 15.89
CA ARG A 138 -7.68 1.73 15.79
C ARG A 138 -7.49 2.35 17.16
N PRO A 139 -6.69 3.44 17.27
CA PRO A 139 -6.55 4.18 18.50
C PRO A 139 -7.87 4.85 18.90
#